data_8d8f31c480f1c4467eb100b1215e9f1c
#
_entry.id   8d8f31c480f1c4467eb100b1215e9f1c
#
_cell.length_a   1.000
_cell.length_b   1.000
_cell.length_c   1.000
_cell.angle_alpha   90.00
_cell.angle_beta   90.00
_cell.angle_gamma   90.00
#
_symmetry.space_group_name_H-M   'P 1'
#
loop_
_entity.id
_entity.type
_entity.pdbx_description
1 polymer ?
#
loop_
_entity_poly.entity_id
_entity_poly.type
_entity_poly.pdbx_seq_one_letter_code
_entity_poly.pdbx_strand_id
1 'polypeptide(L)'
;MFEYYFYESNRDIVTENVVKCYSMISKYGFQPSMGKIKMVEGDDLKGEKLYKVSVIPKRNDKPLSITNFMVETEEVTNEEERKKAKSPVDGQHRLIAMGILESEGKFTFDESSMVEIVKLPEEMSLPLFTASINNGKPWNYKDF
;
A
#
# COMPACT_ATOMS: atom_id res chain seq x y z
N MET A 1 13.66 5.12 -4.95
CA MET A 1 12.88 5.29 -3.70
C MET A 1 11.39 5.38 -4.05
N PHE A 2 10.55 4.71 -3.29
CA PHE A 2 9.12 4.69 -3.48
C PHE A 2 8.44 5.14 -2.18
N GLU A 3 7.44 6.00 -2.25
CA GLU A 3 6.76 6.57 -1.06
C GLU A 3 5.25 6.47 -1.19
N TYR A 4 4.59 6.23 -0.05
CA TYR A 4 3.13 6.30 0.05
C TYR A 4 2.75 6.64 1.50
N TYR A 5 1.44 6.84 1.77
CA TYR A 5 0.95 7.16 3.10
C TYR A 5 0.26 5.94 3.72
N PHE A 6 0.34 5.86 5.05
CA PHE A 6 -0.18 4.74 5.81
C PHE A 6 -0.81 5.27 7.10
N TYR A 7 -2.01 4.82 7.42
CA TYR A 7 -2.64 5.20 8.68
C TYR A 7 -2.51 4.09 9.72
N GLU A 8 -2.41 4.49 11.00
CA GLU A 8 -2.01 3.59 12.10
C GLU A 8 -2.91 2.37 12.27
N SER A 9 -4.22 2.51 12.06
CA SER A 9 -5.15 1.40 12.26
C SER A 9 -5.16 0.36 11.13
N ASN A 10 -4.37 0.58 10.07
CA ASN A 10 -4.22 -0.43 9.03
C ASN A 10 -3.27 -1.54 9.51
N ARG A 11 -3.26 -2.66 8.76
CA ARG A 11 -2.43 -3.81 9.12
C ARG A 11 -0.94 -3.50 8.92
N ASP A 12 -0.11 -4.12 9.75
CA ASP A 12 1.33 -3.99 9.67
C ASP A 12 1.86 -4.56 8.34
N ILE A 13 2.99 -4.01 7.90
CA ILE A 13 3.68 -4.49 6.72
C ILE A 13 4.41 -5.79 7.09
N VAL A 14 4.14 -6.84 6.34
CA VAL A 14 4.80 -8.13 6.50
C VAL A 14 5.67 -8.36 5.27
N THR A 15 6.97 -8.37 5.46
CA THR A 15 7.95 -8.51 4.37
C THR A 15 7.68 -9.74 3.51
N GLU A 16 7.36 -10.87 4.13
CA GLU A 16 7.04 -12.09 3.40
C GLU A 16 5.89 -11.90 2.42
N ASN A 17 4.88 -11.14 2.81
CA ASN A 17 3.73 -10.86 1.94
C ASN A 17 4.11 -9.95 0.78
N VAL A 18 5.03 -9.01 0.99
CA VAL A 18 5.56 -8.19 -0.09
C VAL A 18 6.26 -9.07 -1.12
N VAL A 19 7.08 -10.01 -0.66
CA VAL A 19 7.81 -10.94 -1.55
C VAL A 19 6.83 -11.80 -2.35
N LYS A 20 5.79 -12.30 -1.72
CA LYS A 20 4.77 -13.12 -2.41
C LYS A 20 4.02 -12.30 -3.46
N CYS A 21 3.64 -11.08 -3.14
CA CYS A 21 3.00 -10.18 -4.11
C CYS A 21 3.94 -9.84 -5.26
N TYR A 22 5.20 -9.59 -4.96
CA TYR A 22 6.22 -9.32 -5.97
C TYR A 22 6.33 -10.47 -6.97
N SER A 23 6.44 -11.69 -6.47
CA SER A 23 6.58 -12.89 -7.32
C SER A 23 5.38 -13.06 -8.23
N MET A 24 4.18 -12.88 -7.69
CA MET A 24 2.95 -13.03 -8.45
C MET A 24 2.80 -11.95 -9.53
N ILE A 25 3.02 -10.69 -9.16
CA ILE A 25 2.88 -9.57 -10.11
C ILE A 25 3.97 -9.62 -11.17
N SER A 26 5.18 -10.01 -10.79
CA SER A 26 6.28 -10.19 -11.73
C SER A 26 5.96 -11.24 -12.77
N LYS A 27 5.28 -12.31 -12.38
CA LYS A 27 4.95 -13.42 -13.27
C LYS A 27 3.69 -13.17 -14.11
N TYR A 28 2.65 -12.62 -13.49
CA TYR A 28 1.32 -12.52 -14.13
C TYR A 28 0.85 -11.10 -14.40
N GLY A 29 1.58 -10.09 -13.94
CA GLY A 29 1.14 -8.71 -14.00
C GLY A 29 0.06 -8.39 -12.97
N PHE A 30 -0.50 -7.19 -13.06
CA PHE A 30 -1.61 -6.79 -12.19
C PHE A 30 -2.88 -7.48 -12.65
N GLN A 31 -3.45 -8.30 -11.77
CA GLN A 31 -4.63 -9.11 -12.11
C GLN A 31 -5.92 -8.40 -11.68
N PRO A 32 -6.81 -8.05 -12.62
CA PRO A 32 -8.08 -7.42 -12.26
C PRO A 32 -8.94 -8.24 -11.30
N SER A 33 -8.81 -9.58 -11.34
CA SER A 33 -9.54 -10.48 -10.46
C SER A 33 -9.19 -10.30 -8.99
N MET A 34 -8.04 -9.72 -8.69
CA MET A 34 -7.63 -9.43 -7.31
C MET A 34 -8.20 -8.12 -6.79
N GLY A 35 -8.87 -7.36 -7.66
CA GLY A 35 -9.40 -6.05 -7.32
C GLY A 35 -8.33 -4.97 -7.36
N LYS A 36 -8.78 -3.73 -7.47
CA LYS A 36 -7.89 -2.57 -7.41
C LYS A 36 -7.42 -2.34 -5.98
N ILE A 37 -6.32 -1.63 -5.85
CA ILE A 37 -5.88 -1.17 -4.54
C ILE A 37 -6.86 -0.11 -4.06
N LYS A 38 -7.50 -0.34 -2.92
CA LYS A 38 -8.48 0.59 -2.37
C LYS A 38 -7.79 1.58 -1.45
N MET A 39 -8.02 2.86 -1.69
CA MET A 39 -7.44 3.93 -0.89
C MET A 39 -8.51 4.85 -0.35
N VAL A 40 -8.30 5.39 0.84
CA VAL A 40 -9.09 6.47 1.41
C VAL A 40 -8.27 7.75 1.39
N GLU A 41 -8.94 8.90 1.38
CA GLU A 41 -8.27 10.20 1.31
C GLU A 41 -8.99 11.26 2.13
N GLY A 42 -8.30 12.39 2.35
CA GLY A 42 -8.88 13.58 2.93
C GLY A 42 -9.48 13.37 4.31
N ASP A 43 -10.74 13.77 4.44
CA ASP A 43 -11.46 13.76 5.73
C ASP A 43 -11.61 12.34 6.29
N ASP A 44 -11.59 11.31 5.45
CA ASP A 44 -11.70 9.95 5.91
C ASP A 44 -10.49 9.51 6.74
N LEU A 45 -9.37 10.23 6.63
CA LEU A 45 -8.17 9.99 7.43
C LEU A 45 -8.12 10.84 8.70
N LYS A 46 -9.13 11.68 8.91
CA LYS A 46 -9.16 12.59 10.07
C LYS A 46 -9.19 11.79 11.38
N GLY A 47 -8.37 12.19 12.32
CA GLY A 47 -8.28 11.52 13.62
C GLY A 47 -7.33 10.34 13.65
N GLU A 48 -6.83 9.89 12.50
CA GLU A 48 -5.83 8.81 12.44
C GLU A 48 -4.43 9.39 12.43
N LYS A 49 -3.50 8.70 13.08
CA LYS A 49 -2.08 9.00 12.88
C LYS A 49 -1.72 8.54 11.48
N LEU A 50 -1.09 9.43 10.74
CA LEU A 50 -0.70 9.21 9.36
C LEU A 50 0.82 9.21 9.26
N TYR A 51 1.36 8.27 8.52
CA TYR A 51 2.80 8.14 8.31
C TYR A 51 3.11 8.18 6.83
N LYS A 52 4.22 8.82 6.50
CA LYS A 52 4.81 8.65 5.18
C LYS A 52 5.69 7.41 5.24
N VAL A 53 5.45 6.48 4.35
CA VAL A 53 6.19 5.22 4.26
C VAL A 53 7.12 5.33 3.07
N SER A 54 8.41 5.11 3.30
CA SER A 54 9.43 5.14 2.26
C SER A 54 10.01 3.76 2.10
N VAL A 55 10.02 3.25 0.87
CA VAL A 55 10.66 1.99 0.52
C VAL A 55 11.99 2.33 -0.12
N ILE A 56 13.07 1.99 0.54
CA ILE A 56 14.44 2.41 0.19
C ILE A 56 15.37 1.20 0.15
N PRO A 57 16.55 1.34 -0.50
CA PRO A 57 17.54 0.28 -0.43
C PRO A 57 18.01 0.05 1.01
N LYS A 58 18.12 -1.20 1.40
CA LYS A 58 18.72 -1.56 2.69
C LYS A 58 20.22 -1.26 2.67
N ARG A 59 20.86 -1.53 1.54
CA ARG A 59 22.28 -1.21 1.31
C ARG A 59 22.36 -0.10 0.26
N ASN A 60 22.99 1.01 0.63
CA ASN A 60 23.07 2.18 -0.25
C ASN A 60 23.98 1.99 -1.47
N ASP A 61 24.84 0.98 -1.44
CA ASP A 61 25.79 0.68 -2.52
C ASP A 61 25.15 -0.11 -3.68
N LYS A 62 23.87 -0.47 -3.55
CA LYS A 62 23.12 -1.20 -4.57
C LYS A 62 21.75 -0.56 -4.77
N PRO A 63 21.16 -0.70 -5.97
CA PRO A 63 19.83 -0.15 -6.21
C PRO A 63 18.75 -0.86 -5.43
N LEU A 64 17.63 -0.18 -5.27
CA LEU A 64 16.42 -0.75 -4.68
C LEU A 64 15.97 -1.97 -5.48
N SER A 65 15.73 -3.09 -4.80
CA SER A 65 15.24 -4.33 -5.40
C SER A 65 14.54 -5.16 -4.36
N ILE A 66 13.89 -6.25 -4.79
CA ILE A 66 13.20 -7.16 -3.85
C ILE A 66 14.16 -7.83 -2.87
N THR A 67 15.44 -7.92 -3.21
CA THR A 67 16.46 -8.47 -2.33
C THR A 67 17.23 -7.40 -1.57
N ASN A 68 16.94 -6.14 -1.82
CA ASN A 68 17.61 -5.02 -1.20
C ASN A 68 16.64 -3.87 -0.92
N PHE A 69 15.74 -4.09 0.04
CA PHE A 69 14.81 -3.04 0.43
C PHE A 69 14.56 -3.04 1.93
N MET A 70 14.21 -1.88 2.43
CA MET A 70 13.70 -1.71 3.79
C MET A 70 12.62 -0.64 3.78
N VAL A 71 11.81 -0.62 4.81
CA VAL A 71 10.70 0.32 4.94
C VAL A 71 10.99 1.25 6.12
N GLU A 72 10.91 2.54 5.87
CA GLU A 72 11.02 3.58 6.90
C GLU A 72 9.73 4.35 6.98
N THR A 73 9.38 4.79 8.18
CA THR A 73 8.16 5.57 8.40
C THR A 73 8.46 6.87 9.12
N GLU A 74 7.71 7.91 8.78
CA GLU A 74 7.79 9.22 9.43
C GLU A 74 6.38 9.76 9.61
N GLU A 75 6.05 10.18 10.82
CA GLU A 75 4.71 10.72 11.10
C GLU A 75 4.47 12.01 10.33
N VAL A 76 3.29 12.13 9.72
CA VAL A 76 2.88 13.32 8.97
C VAL A 76 1.98 14.16 9.87
N THR A 77 2.46 15.33 10.25
CA THR A 77 1.71 16.26 11.10
C THR A 77 1.27 17.51 10.36
N ASN A 78 1.81 17.78 9.17
CA ASN A 78 1.47 18.93 8.37
C ASN A 78 0.04 18.80 7.81
N GLU A 79 -0.83 19.77 8.13
CA GLU A 79 -2.24 19.72 7.74
C GLU A 79 -2.45 19.72 6.23
N GLU A 80 -1.65 20.49 5.50
CA GLU A 80 -1.77 20.54 4.04
C GLU A 80 -1.38 19.20 3.39
N GLU A 81 -0.34 18.57 3.92
CA GLU A 81 0.08 17.25 3.44
C GLU A 81 -0.98 16.20 3.76
N ARG A 82 -1.54 16.24 4.97
CA ARG A 82 -2.59 15.31 5.39
C ARG A 82 -3.83 15.40 4.51
N LYS A 83 -4.22 16.60 4.13
CA LYS A 83 -5.41 16.83 3.28
C LYS A 83 -5.26 16.22 1.89
N LYS A 84 -4.05 16.14 1.40
CA LYS A 84 -3.75 15.61 0.05
C LYS A 84 -3.39 14.14 0.05
N ALA A 85 -3.20 13.55 1.23
CA ALA A 85 -2.72 12.18 1.34
C ALA A 85 -3.80 11.18 0.95
N LYS A 86 -3.36 10.09 0.32
CA LYS A 86 -4.18 8.92 0.03
C LYS A 86 -3.49 7.72 0.65
N SER A 87 -4.24 6.88 1.32
CA SER A 87 -3.66 5.74 2.02
C SER A 87 -4.41 4.46 1.69
N PRO A 88 -3.70 3.36 1.43
CA PRO A 88 -4.37 2.10 1.12
C PRO A 88 -5.13 1.57 2.33
N VAL A 89 -6.34 1.12 2.08
CA VAL A 89 -7.13 0.33 3.02
C VAL A 89 -6.84 -1.14 2.76
N ASP A 90 -6.68 -1.48 1.50
CA ASP A 90 -6.45 -2.82 1.02
C ASP A 90 -5.41 -2.80 -0.09
N GLY A 91 -4.54 -3.81 -0.11
CA GLY A 91 -3.54 -3.94 -1.16
C GLY A 91 -2.20 -3.28 -0.86
N GLN A 92 -1.94 -2.98 0.41
CA GLN A 92 -0.69 -2.34 0.82
C GLN A 92 0.55 -3.12 0.37
N HIS A 93 0.55 -4.45 0.56
CA HIS A 93 1.68 -5.28 0.17
C HIS A 93 1.87 -5.31 -1.34
N ARG A 94 0.78 -5.30 -2.10
CA ARG A 94 0.84 -5.20 -3.56
C ARG A 94 1.41 -3.85 -4.01
N LEU A 95 1.02 -2.79 -3.32
CA LEU A 95 1.50 -1.44 -3.63
C LEU A 95 3.02 -1.36 -3.47
N ILE A 96 3.55 -1.90 -2.38
CA ILE A 96 4.99 -1.94 -2.14
C ILE A 96 5.69 -2.79 -3.21
N ALA A 97 5.14 -3.96 -3.51
CA ALA A 97 5.71 -4.85 -4.52
C ALA A 97 5.76 -4.19 -5.90
N MET A 98 4.68 -3.48 -6.28
CA MET A 98 4.63 -2.76 -7.55
C MET A 98 5.63 -1.61 -7.59
N GLY A 99 5.81 -0.91 -6.47
CA GLY A 99 6.81 0.16 -6.38
C GLY A 99 8.23 -0.36 -6.57
N ILE A 100 8.54 -1.51 -5.99
CA ILE A 100 9.84 -2.15 -6.18
C ILE A 100 10.02 -2.58 -7.63
N LEU A 101 9.02 -3.22 -8.22
CA LEU A 101 9.05 -3.64 -9.63
C LEU A 101 9.24 -2.46 -10.57
N GLU A 102 8.57 -1.35 -10.30
CA GLU A 102 8.73 -0.13 -11.10
C GLU A 102 10.16 0.40 -10.99
N SER A 103 10.73 0.44 -9.80
CA SER A 103 12.11 0.88 -9.63
C SER A 103 13.11 -0.04 -10.32
N GLU A 104 12.77 -1.31 -10.49
CA GLU A 104 13.60 -2.26 -11.23
C GLU A 104 13.39 -2.19 -12.75
N GLY A 105 12.48 -1.32 -13.20
CA GLY A 105 12.16 -1.21 -14.63
C GLY A 105 11.33 -2.34 -15.19
N LYS A 106 10.66 -3.10 -14.33
CA LYS A 106 9.90 -4.31 -14.73
C LYS A 106 8.40 -4.12 -14.76
N PHE A 107 7.92 -2.96 -14.34
CA PHE A 107 6.49 -2.72 -14.18
C PHE A 107 6.21 -1.22 -14.26
N THR A 108 5.04 -0.84 -14.77
CA THR A 108 4.59 0.55 -14.76
C THR A 108 3.31 0.63 -13.93
N PHE A 109 3.40 1.36 -12.83
CA PHE A 109 2.24 1.60 -11.97
C PHE A 109 1.33 2.65 -12.62
N ASP A 110 0.07 2.30 -12.81
CA ASP A 110 -0.94 3.19 -13.37
C ASP A 110 -2.06 3.40 -12.37
N GLU A 111 -2.03 4.54 -11.70
CA GLU A 111 -3.02 4.87 -10.67
C GLU A 111 -4.45 4.82 -11.21
N SER A 112 -4.67 5.30 -12.43
CA SER A 112 -6.02 5.38 -13.00
C SER A 112 -6.69 4.01 -13.18
N SER A 113 -5.91 2.97 -13.44
CA SER A 113 -6.45 1.62 -13.65
C SER A 113 -6.27 0.68 -12.45
N MET A 114 -5.35 1.00 -11.55
CA MET A 114 -4.94 0.10 -10.47
C MET A 114 -5.40 0.53 -9.08
N VAL A 115 -5.83 1.77 -8.92
CA VAL A 115 -6.26 2.34 -7.65
C VAL A 115 -7.72 2.76 -7.72
N GLU A 116 -8.46 2.47 -6.67
CA GLU A 116 -9.84 2.91 -6.50
C GLU A 116 -9.93 3.72 -5.20
N ILE A 117 -10.42 4.95 -5.29
CA ILE A 117 -10.68 5.75 -4.10
C ILE A 117 -12.04 5.33 -3.55
N VAL A 118 -12.05 4.88 -2.30
CA VAL A 118 -13.28 4.48 -1.62
C VAL A 118 -13.60 5.51 -0.54
N LYS A 119 -14.88 5.66 -0.23
CA LYS A 119 -15.32 6.56 0.83
C LYS A 119 -15.73 5.77 2.04
N LEU A 120 -15.35 6.30 3.22
CA LEU A 120 -15.76 5.74 4.48
C LEU A 120 -17.29 5.85 4.59
N PRO A 121 -18.01 4.75 4.86
CA PRO A 121 -19.44 4.83 5.06
C PRO A 121 -19.80 5.75 6.22
N GLU A 122 -20.94 6.40 6.11
CA GLU A 122 -21.45 7.29 7.15
C GLU A 122 -21.56 6.55 8.48
N GLU A 123 -21.12 7.19 9.55
CA GLU A 123 -21.14 6.64 10.92
C GLU A 123 -20.24 5.43 11.15
N MET A 124 -19.42 5.08 10.18
CA MET A 124 -18.44 3.98 10.35
C MET A 124 -17.05 4.57 10.63
N SER A 125 -16.36 4.04 11.63
CA SER A 125 -14.98 4.43 11.91
C SER A 125 -14.03 3.82 10.89
N LEU A 126 -12.91 4.47 10.63
CA LEU A 126 -11.91 3.94 9.71
C LEU A 126 -11.35 2.60 10.20
N PRO A 127 -11.04 2.38 11.49
CA PRO A 127 -10.61 1.07 11.94
C PRO A 127 -11.60 -0.06 11.66
N LEU A 128 -12.89 0.21 11.87
CA LEU A 128 -13.93 -0.79 11.60
C LEU A 128 -14.04 -1.08 10.11
N PHE A 129 -14.03 -0.04 9.29
CA PHE A 129 -14.09 -0.17 7.83
C PHE A 129 -12.91 -0.98 7.31
N THR A 130 -11.70 -0.68 7.81
CA THR A 130 -10.48 -1.38 7.43
C THR A 130 -10.58 -2.87 7.78
N ALA A 131 -11.02 -3.18 8.99
CA ALA A 131 -11.18 -4.55 9.44
C ALA A 131 -12.19 -5.30 8.57
N SER A 132 -13.32 -4.67 8.23
CA SER A 132 -14.36 -5.31 7.44
C SER A 132 -13.89 -5.60 6.01
N ILE A 133 -13.14 -4.70 5.39
CA ILE A 133 -12.57 -4.94 4.06
C ILE A 133 -11.55 -6.07 4.10
N ASN A 134 -10.63 -6.04 5.06
CA ASN A 134 -9.56 -7.03 5.15
C ASN A 134 -10.05 -8.41 5.52
N ASN A 135 -11.10 -8.50 6.35
CA ASN A 135 -11.65 -9.79 6.76
C ASN A 135 -12.56 -10.44 5.71
N GLY A 136 -13.10 -9.62 4.80
CA GLY A 136 -14.01 -10.10 3.77
C GLY A 136 -13.34 -10.64 2.51
N LYS A 137 -12.01 -10.73 2.50
CA LYS A 137 -11.28 -11.18 1.30
C LYS A 137 -11.47 -12.66 1.05
N PRO A 138 -11.81 -13.04 -0.19
CA PRO A 138 -11.97 -14.44 -0.53
C PRO A 138 -10.65 -15.17 -0.79
N TRP A 139 -9.52 -14.44 -0.87
CA TRP A 139 -8.20 -15.00 -1.13
C TRP A 139 -7.22 -14.58 -0.05
N ASN A 140 -6.11 -15.30 0.05
CA ASN A 140 -5.00 -14.91 0.91
C ASN A 140 -3.68 -15.29 0.22
N TYR A 141 -2.57 -14.87 0.81
CA TYR A 141 -1.26 -15.09 0.19
C TYR A 141 -0.86 -16.56 0.07
N LYS A 142 -1.48 -17.43 0.82
CA LYS A 142 -1.23 -18.87 0.72
C LYS A 142 -1.80 -19.47 -0.56
N ASP A 143 -2.71 -18.78 -1.20
CA ASP A 143 -3.37 -19.26 -2.42
C ASP A 143 -2.53 -19.04 -3.67
N PHE A 144 -1.36 -18.47 -3.53
CA PHE A 144 -0.47 -18.19 -4.66
C PHE A 144 0.68 -19.19 -4.79
#